data_89d0f9a177e61fb0cdbbfb65eed87799
#
_entry.id   89d0f9a177e61fb0cdbbfb65eed87799
#
_cell.length_a   1.000
_cell.length_b   1.000
_cell.length_c   1.000
_cell.angle_alpha   90.00
_cell.angle_beta   90.00
_cell.angle_gamma   90.00
#
_symmetry.space_group_name_H-M   'P 1'
#
loop_
_entity.id
_entity.type
_entity.pdbx_description
1 polymer ?
#
loop_
_entity_poly.entity_id
_entity_poly.type
_entity_poly.pdbx_seq_one_letter_code
_entity_poly.pdbx_strand_id
1 'polypeptide(L)'
;ESRFNDPAYAELTYTRFAKSLLATPTTRLCAYATTSRTATETLMKALAKFGFAGYVGKVNMDRNCAAGLLETTEETIAQTRLWLEETKDGIGAIYPILTPRYFPSCTESCLEQLGKLAEEYHVPVQSHLSEGLDEIDWVRALAPDLDYYAQAYDRAGLLGPQTQAVMAHCVFS
;
A
#
# COMPACT_ATOMS: atom_id res chain seq x y z
N GLU A 1 -9.53 9.68 7.26
CA GLU A 1 -8.98 9.29 5.95
C GLU A 1 -9.91 9.73 4.80
N SER A 2 -11.23 9.58 4.91
CA SER A 2 -12.21 10.02 3.89
C SER A 2 -12.08 11.48 3.42
N ARG A 3 -11.50 12.38 4.24
CA ARG A 3 -11.21 13.76 3.84
C ARG A 3 -10.25 13.89 2.66
N PHE A 4 -9.43 12.85 2.40
CA PHE A 4 -8.55 12.82 1.23
C PHE A 4 -9.26 12.62 -0.09
N ASN A 5 -10.57 12.35 -0.08
CA ASN A 5 -11.40 12.40 -1.29
C ASN A 5 -11.65 13.85 -1.78
N ASP A 6 -11.38 14.87 -0.93
CA ASP A 6 -11.32 16.26 -1.33
C ASP A 6 -9.92 16.60 -1.88
N PRO A 7 -9.79 16.93 -3.18
CA PRO A 7 -8.49 17.22 -3.79
C PRO A 7 -7.76 18.40 -3.15
N ALA A 8 -8.49 19.43 -2.71
CA ALA A 8 -7.90 20.62 -2.08
C ALA A 8 -7.30 20.26 -0.70
N TYR A 9 -8.01 19.41 0.06
CA TYR A 9 -7.51 18.90 1.33
C TYR A 9 -6.28 18.01 1.14
N ALA A 10 -6.31 17.12 0.14
CA ALA A 10 -5.20 16.23 -0.18
C ALA A 10 -3.95 17.06 -0.56
N GLU A 11 -4.08 18.02 -1.47
CA GLU A 11 -2.98 18.88 -1.89
C GLU A 11 -2.37 19.67 -0.74
N LEU A 12 -3.20 20.32 0.07
CA LEU A 12 -2.74 21.08 1.23
C LEU A 12 -2.00 20.19 2.23
N THR A 13 -2.59 19.03 2.57
CA THR A 13 -2.06 18.13 3.58
C THR A 13 -0.76 17.48 3.12
N TYR A 14 -0.70 16.97 1.91
CA TYR A 14 0.49 16.31 1.37
C TYR A 14 1.61 17.31 1.06
N THR A 15 1.29 18.53 0.65
CA THR A 15 2.30 19.59 0.53
C THR A 15 2.92 19.93 1.89
N ARG A 16 2.12 20.02 2.96
CA ARG A 16 2.61 20.24 4.33
C ARG A 16 3.46 19.07 4.82
N PHE A 17 3.01 17.85 4.58
CA PHE A 17 3.76 16.64 4.91
C PHE A 17 5.13 16.63 4.22
N ALA A 18 5.18 16.80 2.90
CA ALA A 18 6.43 16.81 2.16
C ALA A 18 7.37 17.95 2.62
N LYS A 19 6.83 19.13 2.93
CA LYS A 19 7.61 20.22 3.52
C LYS A 19 8.18 19.87 4.91
N SER A 20 7.41 19.19 5.75
CA SER A 20 7.88 18.81 7.09
C SER A 20 9.04 17.82 7.04
N LEU A 21 9.09 16.96 6.02
CA LEU A 21 10.18 16.02 5.80
C LEU A 21 11.52 16.72 5.49
N LEU A 22 11.50 17.93 4.90
CA LEU A 22 12.73 18.71 4.65
C LEU A 22 13.48 19.10 5.93
N ALA A 23 12.79 19.12 7.06
CA ALA A 23 13.40 19.39 8.37
C ALA A 23 13.96 18.10 9.03
N THR A 24 13.91 16.97 8.36
CA THR A 24 14.42 15.68 8.84
C THR A 24 15.56 15.18 7.95
N PRO A 25 16.36 14.19 8.37
CA PRO A 25 17.38 13.58 7.53
C PRO A 25 16.79 12.61 6.46
N THR A 26 15.46 12.56 6.30
CA THR A 26 14.80 11.69 5.33
C THR A 26 15.09 12.16 3.91
N THR A 27 15.65 11.27 3.09
CA THR A 27 15.89 11.51 1.66
C THR A 27 15.12 10.53 0.77
N ARG A 28 14.80 9.36 1.32
CA ARG A 28 14.05 8.28 0.65
C ARG A 28 12.98 7.74 1.59
N LEU A 29 11.86 7.31 1.01
CA LEU A 29 10.76 6.77 1.80
C LEU A 29 9.97 5.71 1.02
N CYS A 30 9.33 4.82 1.77
CA CYS A 30 8.20 4.00 1.31
C CYS A 30 6.96 4.48 2.06
N ALA A 31 6.00 5.06 1.36
CA ALA A 31 4.84 5.69 2.00
C ALA A 31 3.54 4.96 1.67
N TYR A 32 2.77 4.68 2.72
CA TYR A 32 1.36 4.29 2.63
C TYR A 32 0.54 5.58 2.47
N ALA A 33 -0.16 5.74 1.35
CA ALA A 33 -1.02 6.89 1.12
C ALA A 33 -2.43 6.66 1.68
N THR A 34 -3.43 6.69 0.84
CA THR A 34 -4.84 6.40 1.19
C THR A 34 -5.44 5.40 0.20
N THR A 35 -6.71 5.04 0.37
CA THR A 35 -7.45 4.25 -0.63
C THR A 35 -7.76 5.06 -1.91
N SER A 36 -7.76 6.39 -1.83
CA SER A 36 -8.03 7.27 -2.98
C SER A 36 -6.85 7.30 -3.96
N ARG A 37 -7.10 6.89 -5.21
CA ARG A 37 -6.15 6.94 -6.32
C ARG A 37 -5.60 8.37 -6.55
N THR A 38 -6.50 9.33 -6.67
CA THR A 38 -6.14 10.72 -6.97
C THR A 38 -5.36 11.39 -5.84
N ALA A 39 -5.70 11.08 -4.58
CA ALA A 39 -4.95 11.57 -3.43
C ALA A 39 -3.54 10.93 -3.37
N THR A 40 -3.42 9.64 -3.71
CA THR A 40 -2.12 8.95 -3.77
C THR A 40 -1.21 9.59 -4.81
N GLU A 41 -1.73 9.89 -6.00
CA GLU A 41 -0.99 10.60 -7.04
C GLU A 41 -0.58 12.02 -6.57
N THR A 42 -1.46 12.70 -5.84
CA THR A 42 -1.15 14.02 -5.25
C THR A 42 0.02 13.94 -4.27
N LEU A 43 0.10 12.88 -3.46
CA LEU A 43 1.26 12.64 -2.59
C LEU A 43 2.55 12.42 -3.40
N MET A 44 2.49 11.60 -4.46
CA MET A 44 3.65 11.37 -5.34
C MET A 44 4.16 12.70 -5.93
N LYS A 45 3.26 13.53 -6.46
CA LYS A 45 3.59 14.88 -7.00
C LYS A 45 4.20 15.79 -5.94
N ALA A 46 3.64 15.81 -4.73
CA ALA A 46 4.15 16.63 -3.64
C ALA A 46 5.58 16.22 -3.24
N LEU A 47 5.85 14.92 -3.08
CA LEU A 47 7.17 14.41 -2.74
C LEU A 47 8.19 14.66 -3.86
N ALA A 48 7.83 14.41 -5.11
CA ALA A 48 8.68 14.67 -6.28
C ALA A 48 9.06 16.15 -6.39
N LYS A 49 8.10 17.07 -6.15
CA LYS A 49 8.32 18.53 -6.16
C LYS A 49 9.40 18.97 -5.17
N PHE A 50 9.52 18.30 -4.04
CA PHE A 50 10.53 18.60 -3.01
C PHE A 50 11.80 17.77 -3.12
N GLY A 51 11.96 16.97 -4.19
CA GLY A 51 13.18 16.23 -4.48
C GLY A 51 13.36 14.94 -3.70
N PHE A 52 12.31 14.40 -3.08
CA PHE A 52 12.34 13.09 -2.45
C PHE A 52 12.38 11.97 -3.48
N ALA A 53 12.94 10.83 -3.07
CA ALA A 53 12.97 9.60 -3.85
C ALA A 53 12.34 8.45 -3.06
N GLY A 54 11.84 7.43 -3.76
CA GLY A 54 11.30 6.21 -3.14
C GLY A 54 9.98 5.77 -3.72
N TYR A 55 9.12 5.24 -2.85
CA TYR A 55 7.88 4.60 -3.25
C TYR A 55 6.67 5.19 -2.52
N VAL A 56 5.55 5.24 -3.22
CA VAL A 56 4.25 5.60 -2.66
C VAL A 56 3.23 4.57 -3.12
N GLY A 57 2.35 4.12 -2.24
CA GLY A 57 1.34 3.14 -2.58
C GLY A 57 -0.08 3.55 -2.25
N LYS A 58 -1.01 3.29 -3.18
CA LYS A 58 -2.44 3.30 -2.92
C LYS A 58 -2.77 2.15 -2.00
N VAL A 59 -3.38 2.45 -0.86
CA VAL A 59 -3.78 1.43 0.11
C VAL A 59 -4.96 0.63 -0.41
N ASN A 60 -4.89 -0.68 -0.27
CA ASN A 60 -5.95 -1.62 -0.63
C ASN A 60 -6.56 -2.24 0.63
N MET A 61 -7.88 -2.17 0.75
CA MET A 61 -8.66 -2.77 1.84
C MET A 61 -10.06 -3.11 1.32
N ASP A 62 -10.46 -4.38 1.44
CA ASP A 62 -11.78 -4.85 1.03
C ASP A 62 -12.53 -5.61 2.15
N ARG A 63 -11.97 -5.62 3.38
CA ARG A 63 -12.64 -6.13 4.58
C ARG A 63 -12.10 -5.48 5.87
N ASN A 64 -12.81 -5.65 6.97
CA ASN A 64 -12.38 -5.30 8.34
C ASN A 64 -11.84 -3.86 8.49
N CYS A 65 -12.45 -2.90 7.79
CA CYS A 65 -12.12 -1.49 7.90
C CYS A 65 -13.38 -0.63 8.09
N ALA A 66 -13.18 0.64 8.40
CA ALA A 66 -14.32 1.56 8.58
C ALA A 66 -15.11 1.69 7.26
N ALA A 67 -16.44 1.79 7.34
CA ALA A 67 -17.34 1.81 6.19
C ALA A 67 -16.98 2.86 5.12
N GLY A 68 -16.43 4.01 5.52
CA GLY A 68 -16.00 5.06 4.57
C GLY A 68 -14.66 4.79 3.88
N LEU A 69 -14.03 3.65 4.14
CA LEU A 69 -12.75 3.23 3.57
C LEU A 69 -12.84 1.86 2.89
N LEU A 70 -13.98 1.20 3.04
CA LEU A 70 -14.23 -0.11 2.46
C LEU A 70 -14.49 0.03 0.96
N GLU A 71 -13.67 -0.62 0.16
CA GLU A 71 -13.89 -0.84 -1.27
C GLU A 71 -14.33 -2.30 -1.47
N THR A 72 -15.02 -2.63 -2.56
CA THR A 72 -15.13 -4.03 -2.96
C THR A 72 -13.80 -4.50 -3.56
N THR A 73 -13.59 -5.82 -3.66
CA THR A 73 -12.39 -6.37 -4.32
C THR A 73 -12.25 -5.82 -5.74
N GLU A 74 -13.36 -5.81 -6.50
CA GLU A 74 -13.38 -5.33 -7.88
C GLU A 74 -13.03 -3.84 -7.98
N GLU A 75 -13.58 -3.00 -7.09
CA GLU A 75 -13.32 -1.56 -7.06
C GLU A 75 -11.85 -1.28 -6.72
N THR A 76 -11.32 -1.88 -5.65
CA THR A 76 -9.94 -1.62 -5.23
C THR A 76 -8.93 -2.06 -6.30
N ILE A 77 -9.17 -3.20 -6.96
CA ILE A 77 -8.31 -3.70 -8.05
C ILE A 77 -8.41 -2.81 -9.29
N ALA A 78 -9.63 -2.43 -9.72
CA ALA A 78 -9.81 -1.54 -10.86
C ALA A 78 -9.14 -0.17 -10.64
N GLN A 79 -9.31 0.44 -9.46
CA GLN A 79 -8.67 1.71 -9.12
C GLN A 79 -7.15 1.60 -9.01
N THR A 80 -6.63 0.47 -8.53
CA THR A 80 -5.19 0.20 -8.45
C THR A 80 -4.60 0.04 -9.84
N ARG A 81 -5.26 -0.69 -10.74
CA ARG A 81 -4.82 -0.84 -12.13
C ARG A 81 -4.74 0.52 -12.83
N LEU A 82 -5.80 1.33 -12.77
CA LEU A 82 -5.81 2.69 -13.35
C LEU A 82 -4.68 3.55 -12.80
N TRP A 83 -4.44 3.48 -11.49
CA TRP A 83 -3.35 4.22 -10.86
C TRP A 83 -1.97 3.75 -11.34
N LEU A 84 -1.76 2.44 -11.50
CA LEU A 84 -0.51 1.89 -12.04
C LEU A 84 -0.29 2.31 -13.50
N GLU A 85 -1.32 2.28 -14.33
CA GLU A 85 -1.24 2.74 -15.73
C GLU A 85 -0.78 4.20 -15.83
N GLU A 86 -1.24 5.06 -14.91
CA GLU A 86 -0.90 6.48 -14.85
C GLU A 86 0.48 6.76 -14.24
N THR A 87 0.98 5.86 -13.36
CA THR A 87 2.16 6.15 -12.53
C THR A 87 3.31 5.17 -12.66
N LYS A 88 3.21 4.11 -13.48
CA LYS A 88 4.23 3.06 -13.62
C LYS A 88 5.63 3.58 -13.94
N ASP A 89 5.72 4.67 -14.69
CA ASP A 89 6.99 5.29 -15.06
C ASP A 89 7.53 6.25 -13.97
N GLY A 90 6.80 6.37 -12.86
CA GLY A 90 7.12 7.26 -11.75
C GLY A 90 6.72 8.72 -11.97
N ILE A 91 6.80 9.50 -10.91
CA ILE A 91 6.68 10.97 -10.92
C ILE A 91 7.97 11.53 -10.30
N GLY A 92 8.85 12.07 -11.11
CA GLY A 92 10.22 12.37 -10.68
C GLY A 92 10.96 11.11 -10.24
N ALA A 93 11.43 11.09 -8.99
CA ALA A 93 12.08 9.91 -8.39
C ALA A 93 11.15 9.13 -7.43
N ILE A 94 9.85 9.31 -7.54
CA ILE A 94 8.83 8.59 -6.76
C ILE A 94 8.13 7.57 -7.67
N TYR A 95 8.17 6.31 -7.29
CA TYR A 95 7.61 5.19 -8.04
C TYR A 95 6.42 4.56 -7.30
N PRO A 96 5.50 3.89 -8.02
CA PRO A 96 4.42 3.16 -7.39
C PRO A 96 4.92 1.90 -6.67
N ILE A 97 4.23 1.54 -5.59
CA ILE A 97 4.39 0.29 -4.86
C ILE A 97 3.01 -0.24 -4.47
N LEU A 98 2.70 -1.50 -4.76
CA LEU A 98 1.44 -2.10 -4.36
C LEU A 98 1.35 -2.19 -2.85
N THR A 99 0.19 -1.80 -2.31
CA THR A 99 0.05 -1.61 -0.87
C THR A 99 -1.22 -2.26 -0.31
N PRO A 100 -1.35 -3.61 -0.31
CA PRO A 100 -2.27 -4.23 0.62
C PRO A 100 -1.94 -3.78 2.04
N ARG A 101 -2.89 -3.21 2.76
CA ARG A 101 -2.59 -2.63 4.07
C ARG A 101 -1.98 -3.68 5.01
N TYR A 102 -2.68 -4.80 5.19
CA TYR A 102 -2.23 -5.99 5.92
C TYR A 102 -3.26 -7.12 5.69
N PHE A 103 -2.92 -8.36 5.99
CA PHE A 103 -3.78 -9.50 5.71
C PHE A 103 -5.19 -9.38 6.30
N PRO A 104 -5.41 -8.97 7.57
CA PRO A 104 -6.74 -8.85 8.12
C PRO A 104 -7.68 -7.87 7.40
N SER A 105 -7.15 -6.90 6.67
CA SER A 105 -7.95 -5.91 5.92
C SER A 105 -8.11 -6.24 4.43
N CYS A 106 -7.53 -7.34 3.98
CA CYS A 106 -7.62 -7.79 2.59
C CYS A 106 -8.16 -9.22 2.52
N THR A 107 -9.12 -9.49 1.64
CA THR A 107 -9.52 -10.86 1.35
C THR A 107 -8.42 -11.59 0.57
N GLU A 108 -8.44 -12.92 0.59
CA GLU A 108 -7.52 -13.73 -0.22
C GLU A 108 -7.66 -13.38 -1.71
N SER A 109 -8.88 -13.21 -2.19
CA SER A 109 -9.15 -12.78 -3.57
C SER A 109 -8.52 -11.42 -3.91
N CYS A 110 -8.56 -10.46 -2.98
CA CYS A 110 -7.90 -9.17 -3.16
C CYS A 110 -6.38 -9.34 -3.25
N LEU A 111 -5.78 -10.11 -2.34
CA LEU A 111 -4.34 -10.37 -2.34
C LEU A 111 -3.88 -11.08 -3.61
N GLU A 112 -4.58 -12.12 -4.05
CA GLU A 112 -4.27 -12.84 -5.30
C GLU A 112 -4.32 -11.92 -6.53
N GLN A 113 -5.33 -11.06 -6.61
CA GLN A 113 -5.44 -10.12 -7.72
C GLN A 113 -4.36 -9.03 -7.67
N LEU A 114 -3.96 -8.57 -6.48
CA LEU A 114 -2.82 -7.68 -6.31
C LEU A 114 -1.50 -8.37 -6.70
N GLY A 115 -1.33 -9.65 -6.39
CA GLY A 115 -0.18 -10.44 -6.83
C GLY A 115 -0.07 -10.50 -8.37
N LYS A 116 -1.19 -10.70 -9.07
CA LYS A 116 -1.24 -10.63 -10.54
C LYS A 116 -0.85 -9.25 -11.07
N LEU A 117 -1.28 -8.16 -10.40
CA LEU A 117 -0.86 -6.81 -10.78
C LEU A 117 0.64 -6.58 -10.51
N ALA A 118 1.20 -7.13 -9.42
CA ALA A 118 2.63 -7.04 -9.14
C ALA A 118 3.46 -7.67 -10.26
N GLU A 119 3.05 -8.84 -10.73
CA GLU A 119 3.68 -9.56 -11.84
C GLU A 119 3.50 -8.81 -13.17
N GLU A 120 2.28 -8.38 -13.50
CA GLU A 120 1.94 -7.71 -14.75
C GLU A 120 2.68 -6.38 -14.94
N TYR A 121 2.78 -5.57 -13.88
CA TYR A 121 3.40 -4.24 -13.94
C TYR A 121 4.86 -4.23 -13.47
N HIS A 122 5.39 -5.35 -12.98
CA HIS A 122 6.73 -5.47 -12.40
C HIS A 122 7.00 -4.43 -11.30
N VAL A 123 6.01 -4.21 -10.45
CA VAL A 123 6.09 -3.25 -9.34
C VAL A 123 6.34 -3.95 -8.00
N PRO A 124 7.10 -3.33 -7.08
CA PRO A 124 7.32 -3.87 -5.76
C PRO A 124 6.04 -3.83 -4.91
N VAL A 125 6.08 -4.53 -3.78
CA VAL A 125 4.98 -4.64 -2.82
C VAL A 125 5.42 -4.14 -1.46
N GLN A 126 4.53 -3.46 -0.73
CA GLN A 126 4.70 -3.22 0.71
C GLN A 126 3.45 -3.64 1.47
N SER A 127 3.62 -4.12 2.69
CA SER A 127 2.53 -4.45 3.59
C SER A 127 3.00 -4.42 5.05
N HIS A 128 2.09 -4.65 5.99
CA HIS A 128 2.42 -4.86 7.40
C HIS A 128 2.46 -6.36 7.69
N LEU A 129 3.36 -6.78 8.55
CA LEU A 129 3.57 -8.18 8.90
C LEU A 129 3.99 -8.31 10.36
N SER A 130 3.23 -9.10 11.14
CA SER A 130 3.58 -9.51 12.50
C SER A 130 3.94 -8.33 13.41
N GLU A 131 3.10 -7.28 13.43
CA GLU A 131 3.30 -6.09 14.26
C GLU A 131 2.99 -6.39 15.73
N GLY A 132 1.91 -7.14 16.01
CA GLY A 132 1.46 -7.45 17.35
C GLY A 132 0.94 -8.88 17.49
N LEU A 133 0.93 -9.40 18.72
CA LEU A 133 0.41 -10.74 19.01
C LEU A 133 -1.09 -10.85 18.69
N ASP A 134 -1.87 -9.82 19.02
CA ASP A 134 -3.30 -9.77 18.73
C ASP A 134 -3.57 -9.85 17.21
N GLU A 135 -2.72 -9.22 16.40
CA GLU A 135 -2.79 -9.32 14.94
C GLU A 135 -2.53 -10.75 14.46
N ILE A 136 -1.50 -11.40 15.00
CA ILE A 136 -1.15 -12.79 14.66
C ILE A 136 -2.29 -13.73 15.01
N ASP A 137 -2.89 -13.57 16.18
CA ASP A 137 -4.03 -14.39 16.60
C ASP A 137 -5.26 -14.14 15.72
N TRP A 138 -5.46 -12.90 15.28
CA TRP A 138 -6.51 -12.57 14.32
C TRP A 138 -6.26 -13.22 12.94
N VAL A 139 -5.04 -13.19 12.44
CA VAL A 139 -4.65 -13.87 11.20
C VAL A 139 -4.91 -15.37 11.30
N ARG A 140 -4.52 -16.03 12.40
CA ARG A 140 -4.80 -17.45 12.65
C ARG A 140 -6.29 -17.76 12.65
N ALA A 141 -7.12 -16.86 13.18
CA ALA A 141 -8.57 -17.03 13.18
C ALA A 141 -9.18 -16.86 11.78
N LEU A 142 -8.63 -15.97 10.94
CA LEU A 142 -9.09 -15.70 9.58
C LEU A 142 -8.65 -16.77 8.58
N ALA A 143 -7.47 -17.37 8.78
CA ALA A 143 -6.86 -18.35 7.90
C ALA A 143 -6.13 -19.43 8.71
N PRO A 144 -6.89 -20.39 9.30
CA PRO A 144 -6.34 -21.42 10.18
C PRO A 144 -5.48 -22.48 9.46
N ASP A 145 -5.46 -22.45 8.14
CA ASP A 145 -4.68 -23.31 7.26
C ASP A 145 -3.27 -22.76 6.94
N LEU A 146 -2.96 -21.56 7.44
CA LEU A 146 -1.63 -20.99 7.31
C LEU A 146 -0.70 -21.55 8.41
N ASP A 147 0.50 -21.98 8.01
CA ASP A 147 1.55 -22.41 8.95
C ASP A 147 2.18 -21.20 9.67
N TYR A 148 2.28 -20.06 8.97
CA TYR A 148 2.82 -18.80 9.48
C TYR A 148 2.21 -17.59 8.70
N TYR A 149 2.21 -16.43 9.30
CA TYR A 149 1.51 -15.25 8.76
C TYR A 149 1.99 -14.87 7.33
N ALA A 150 3.31 -14.81 7.11
CA ALA A 150 3.87 -14.40 5.81
C ALA A 150 3.45 -15.32 4.65
N GLN A 151 3.04 -16.56 4.93
CA GLN A 151 2.55 -17.50 3.92
C GLN A 151 1.31 -16.98 3.18
N ALA A 152 0.50 -16.12 3.82
CA ALA A 152 -0.62 -15.47 3.16
C ALA A 152 -0.18 -14.60 1.97
N TYR A 153 0.92 -13.86 2.13
CA TYR A 153 1.49 -13.05 1.05
C TYR A 153 2.24 -13.89 0.03
N ASP A 154 2.94 -14.93 0.46
CA ASP A 154 3.66 -15.85 -0.42
C ASP A 154 2.68 -16.58 -1.37
N ARG A 155 1.59 -17.15 -0.83
CA ARG A 155 0.52 -17.78 -1.63
C ARG A 155 -0.09 -16.85 -2.68
N ALA A 156 -0.18 -15.56 -2.37
CA ALA A 156 -0.72 -14.55 -3.27
C ALA A 156 0.31 -13.99 -4.28
N GLY A 157 1.57 -14.43 -4.25
CA GLY A 157 2.64 -13.90 -5.10
C GLY A 157 3.11 -12.49 -4.71
N LEU A 158 2.77 -12.02 -3.51
CA LEU A 158 3.14 -10.70 -2.97
C LEU A 158 4.44 -10.73 -2.14
N LEU A 159 4.95 -11.92 -1.86
CA LEU A 159 6.21 -12.18 -1.18
C LEU A 159 6.87 -13.41 -1.82
N GLY A 160 8.19 -13.44 -1.85
CA GLY A 160 8.92 -14.56 -2.41
C GLY A 160 10.07 -14.12 -3.32
N PRO A 161 10.82 -15.06 -3.93
CA PRO A 161 12.06 -14.76 -4.65
C PRO A 161 11.86 -13.94 -5.94
N GLN A 162 10.64 -13.89 -6.47
CA GLN A 162 10.30 -13.16 -7.70
C GLN A 162 9.71 -11.77 -7.43
N THR A 163 9.38 -11.46 -6.17
CA THR A 163 8.70 -10.22 -5.79
C THR A 163 9.57 -9.38 -4.88
N GLN A 164 9.86 -8.14 -5.28
CA GLN A 164 10.50 -7.19 -4.37
C GLN A 164 9.47 -6.72 -3.36
N ALA A 165 9.70 -6.99 -2.07
CA ALA A 165 8.76 -6.65 -1.01
C ALA A 165 9.42 -5.92 0.15
N VAL A 166 8.67 -4.97 0.72
CA VAL A 166 9.02 -4.27 1.96
C VAL A 166 7.92 -4.56 2.99
N MET A 167 8.24 -5.36 3.99
CA MET A 167 7.31 -5.70 5.06
C MET A 167 7.62 -4.86 6.30
N ALA A 168 6.63 -4.05 6.70
CA ALA A 168 6.73 -3.24 7.91
C ALA A 168 6.59 -4.11 9.16
N HIS A 169 7.28 -3.72 10.21
CA HIS A 169 7.31 -4.32 11.55
C HIS A 169 8.12 -5.61 11.62
N CYS A 170 7.59 -6.78 11.27
CA CYS A 170 8.23 -8.10 11.40
C CYS A 170 8.75 -8.37 12.83
N VAL A 171 8.00 -7.92 13.86
CA VAL A 171 8.45 -7.97 15.28
C VAL A 171 8.40 -9.39 15.83
N PHE A 172 7.43 -10.17 15.39
CA PHE A 172 7.17 -11.54 15.85
C PHE A 172 7.28 -12.57 14.72
N SER A 173 8.19 -12.38 13.80
CA SER A 173 8.48 -13.31 12.69
C SER A 173 9.65 -14.23 12.99
#